data_096f8acad757f5b2c89426843e1297a9
#
_entry.id   096f8acad757f5b2c89426843e1297a9
#
_cell.length_a   1.000
_cell.length_b   1.000
_cell.length_c   1.000
_cell.angle_alpha   90.00
_cell.angle_beta   90.00
_cell.angle_gamma   90.00
#
_symmetry.space_group_name_H-M   'P 1'
#
loop_
_entity.id
_entity.type
_entity.pdbx_description
1 polymer ?
#
loop_
_entity_poly.entity_id
_entity_poly.type
_entity_poly.pdbx_seq_one_letter_code
_entity_poly.pdbx_strand_id
1 'polypeptide(L)'
;MEIRERTTRQAAGAFDVTITPQPAEAGVGDESIGRMALSKHFHGDLQASALGQMLATGTPTPGSAAYVALDRVTGALHGRDGSFSLHHSGSMDRGVATLDIVIVPDSGTDALTGITGRLRIRVEEGRHLYELDYELPDA
;
A
#
# COMPACT_ATOMS: atom_id res chain seq x y z
N MET A 1 7.58 24.81 23.91
CA MET A 1 7.22 23.95 22.76
C MET A 1 6.77 22.61 23.27
N GLU A 2 5.55 22.22 22.93
CA GLU A 2 5.06 20.91 23.27
C GLU A 2 5.60 19.87 22.31
N ILE A 3 6.14 18.79 22.87
CA ILE A 3 6.54 17.63 22.10
C ILE A 3 5.42 16.60 22.26
N ARG A 4 4.70 16.31 21.19
CA ARG A 4 3.71 15.24 21.20
C ARG A 4 4.42 13.91 21.14
N GLU A 5 4.14 13.06 22.12
CA GLU A 5 4.57 11.68 22.05
C GLU A 5 3.75 10.93 21.02
N ARG A 6 4.39 9.96 20.38
CA ARG A 6 3.76 9.07 19.42
C ARG A 6 3.91 7.64 19.90
N THR A 7 2.80 6.91 19.84
CA THR A 7 2.81 5.49 20.20
C THR A 7 3.12 4.66 18.97
N THR A 8 4.19 3.85 19.05
CA THR A 8 4.52 2.87 18.01
C THR A 8 3.70 1.61 18.21
N ARG A 9 3.05 1.15 17.14
CA ARG A 9 2.21 -0.05 17.16
C ARG A 9 2.47 -0.92 15.95
N GLN A 10 2.14 -2.20 16.08
CA GLN A 10 2.23 -3.15 14.99
C GLN A 10 0.88 -3.81 14.77
N ALA A 11 0.43 -3.82 13.52
CA ALA A 11 -0.77 -4.49 13.08
C ALA A 11 -0.41 -5.58 12.07
N ALA A 12 -1.13 -6.67 12.08
CA ALA A 12 -0.87 -7.79 11.19
C ALA A 12 -2.17 -8.48 10.77
N GLY A 13 -2.11 -9.16 9.65
CA GLY A 13 -3.23 -9.92 9.12
C GLY A 13 -2.99 -10.34 7.68
N ALA A 14 -4.08 -10.57 6.97
CA ALA A 14 -4.07 -11.00 5.58
C ALA A 14 -4.86 -10.01 4.72
N PHE A 15 -4.65 -10.06 3.42
CA PHE A 15 -5.46 -9.28 2.49
C PHE A 15 -5.66 -10.01 1.18
N ASP A 16 -6.76 -9.66 0.51
CA ASP A 16 -7.07 -10.10 -0.83
C ASP A 16 -6.88 -8.92 -1.78
N VAL A 17 -6.41 -9.18 -2.99
CA VAL A 17 -6.23 -8.16 -4.00
C VAL A 17 -6.77 -8.61 -5.34
N THR A 18 -7.49 -7.72 -6.01
CA THR A 18 -7.91 -7.88 -7.40
C THR A 18 -7.18 -6.83 -8.22
N ILE A 19 -6.47 -7.27 -9.25
CA ILE A 19 -5.71 -6.41 -10.16
C ILE A 19 -6.39 -6.49 -11.52
N THR A 20 -6.88 -5.35 -12.02
CA THR A 20 -7.60 -5.30 -13.29
C THR A 20 -6.86 -4.38 -14.26
N PRO A 21 -6.29 -4.94 -15.35
CA PRO A 21 -5.67 -4.10 -16.38
C PRO A 21 -6.66 -3.10 -16.96
N GLN A 22 -6.17 -1.89 -17.22
CA GLN A 22 -6.96 -0.81 -17.81
C GLN A 22 -6.53 -0.56 -19.25
N PRO A 23 -7.46 -0.20 -20.14
CA PRO A 23 -7.11 0.13 -21.50
C PRO A 23 -6.17 1.33 -21.56
N ALA A 24 -5.25 1.32 -22.52
CA ALA A 24 -4.40 2.48 -22.78
C ALA A 24 -5.24 3.61 -23.37
N GLU A 25 -4.98 4.84 -22.95
CA GLU A 25 -5.57 6.05 -23.52
C GLU A 25 -4.63 6.65 -24.56
N ALA A 26 -5.17 7.05 -25.70
CA ALA A 26 -4.38 7.68 -26.76
C ALA A 26 -3.76 8.99 -26.23
N GLY A 27 -2.44 9.14 -26.45
CA GLY A 27 -1.69 10.34 -26.03
C GLY A 27 -1.34 10.39 -24.56
N VAL A 28 -1.58 9.32 -23.79
CA VAL A 28 -1.25 9.26 -22.38
C VAL A 28 -0.22 8.15 -22.13
N GLY A 29 0.96 8.56 -21.63
CA GLY A 29 2.04 7.64 -21.30
C GLY A 29 2.64 6.95 -22.51
N ASP A 30 3.36 5.87 -22.25
CA ASP A 30 3.99 5.03 -23.26
C ASP A 30 3.40 3.62 -23.21
N GLU A 31 3.34 2.93 -24.34
CA GLU A 31 2.77 1.58 -24.41
C GLU A 31 3.53 0.54 -23.58
N SER A 32 4.80 0.82 -23.24
CA SER A 32 5.61 -0.05 -22.38
C SER A 32 5.19 0.01 -20.90
N ILE A 33 4.34 0.96 -20.53
CA ILE A 33 3.90 1.15 -19.15
C ILE A 33 2.41 0.81 -19.06
N GLY A 34 2.09 -0.26 -18.30
CA GLY A 34 0.73 -0.69 -18.08
C GLY A 34 0.10 0.00 -16.88
N ARG A 35 -1.20 0.27 -16.96
CA ARG A 35 -2.00 0.82 -15.88
C ARG A 35 -2.99 -0.23 -15.38
N MET A 36 -3.13 -0.37 -14.08
CA MET A 36 -4.02 -1.35 -13.46
C MET A 36 -4.83 -0.71 -12.34
N ALA A 37 -6.10 -1.13 -12.24
CA ALA A 37 -6.94 -0.80 -11.09
C ALA A 37 -6.70 -1.83 -9.99
N LEU A 38 -6.62 -1.38 -8.75
CA LEU A 38 -6.41 -2.23 -7.58
C LEU A 38 -7.63 -2.14 -6.67
N SER A 39 -8.08 -3.31 -6.18
CA SER A 39 -9.10 -3.41 -5.15
C SER A 39 -8.61 -4.40 -4.10
N LYS A 40 -8.59 -3.98 -2.84
CA LYS A 40 -8.08 -4.80 -1.73
C LYS A 40 -9.07 -4.87 -0.59
N HIS A 41 -9.05 -6.01 0.11
CA HIS A 41 -9.71 -6.20 1.39
C HIS A 41 -8.68 -6.67 2.41
N PHE A 42 -8.54 -5.89 3.48
CA PHE A 42 -7.67 -6.22 4.60
C PHE A 42 -8.47 -6.85 5.72
N HIS A 43 -7.90 -7.88 6.34
CA HIS A 43 -8.47 -8.63 7.46
C HIS A 43 -7.48 -8.67 8.61
N GLY A 44 -7.96 -8.88 9.81
CA GLY A 44 -7.13 -8.92 11.01
C GLY A 44 -7.14 -7.59 11.75
N ASP A 45 -5.97 -7.12 12.17
CA ASP A 45 -5.85 -5.87 12.94
C ASP A 45 -6.29 -4.64 12.15
N LEU A 46 -6.12 -4.67 10.85
CA LEU A 46 -6.69 -3.70 9.92
C LEU A 46 -7.87 -4.37 9.22
N GLN A 47 -9.07 -3.86 9.44
CA GLN A 47 -10.26 -4.29 8.74
C GLN A 47 -10.72 -3.16 7.83
N ALA A 48 -10.37 -3.26 6.55
CA ALA A 48 -10.52 -2.15 5.65
C ALA A 48 -10.61 -2.61 4.19
N SER A 49 -11.12 -1.72 3.37
CA SER A 49 -11.02 -1.86 1.92
C SER A 49 -10.11 -0.77 1.36
N ALA A 50 -9.52 -1.04 0.20
CA ALA A 50 -8.69 -0.06 -0.47
C ALA A 50 -8.95 -0.08 -1.97
N LEU A 51 -8.96 1.10 -2.55
CA LEU A 51 -9.02 1.29 -4.00
C LEU A 51 -7.79 2.08 -4.42
N GLY A 52 -7.17 1.63 -5.51
CA GLY A 52 -5.95 2.27 -5.98
C GLY A 52 -5.67 2.04 -7.45
N GLN A 53 -4.53 2.54 -7.87
CA GLN A 53 -4.03 2.37 -9.23
C GLN A 53 -2.54 2.08 -9.20
N MET A 54 -2.11 1.29 -10.17
CA MET A 54 -0.72 0.88 -10.33
C MET A 54 -0.25 1.18 -11.74
N LEU A 55 0.97 1.66 -11.87
CA LEU A 55 1.71 1.74 -13.13
C LEU A 55 2.88 0.78 -13.05
N ALA A 56 3.03 -0.06 -14.07
CA ALA A 56 4.06 -1.07 -14.08
C ALA A 56 4.74 -1.15 -15.44
N THR A 57 6.03 -1.49 -15.43
CA THR A 57 6.79 -1.70 -16.64
C THR A 57 7.72 -2.91 -16.48
N GLY A 58 7.80 -3.72 -17.52
CA GLY A 58 8.79 -4.78 -17.63
C GLY A 58 9.93 -4.40 -18.54
N THR A 59 10.90 -5.29 -18.69
CA THR A 59 12.07 -5.10 -19.53
C THR A 59 12.34 -6.37 -20.35
N PRO A 60 13.22 -6.32 -21.38
CA PRO A 60 13.64 -7.53 -22.07
C PRO A 60 14.42 -8.52 -21.22
N THR A 61 14.96 -8.07 -20.08
CA THR A 61 15.68 -8.95 -19.14
C THR A 61 14.67 -9.65 -18.23
N PRO A 62 14.58 -10.99 -18.23
CA PRO A 62 13.69 -11.71 -17.34
C PRO A 62 13.95 -11.38 -15.87
N GLY A 63 12.86 -11.13 -15.12
CA GLY A 63 12.94 -10.81 -13.71
C GLY A 63 13.32 -9.37 -13.38
N SER A 64 13.42 -8.49 -14.38
CA SER A 64 13.68 -7.06 -14.17
C SER A 64 12.46 -6.23 -14.56
N ALA A 65 11.87 -5.54 -13.57
CA ALA A 65 10.61 -4.80 -13.70
C ALA A 65 10.47 -3.81 -12.56
N ALA A 66 9.54 -2.89 -12.68
CA ALA A 66 9.22 -1.96 -11.60
C ALA A 66 7.74 -1.56 -11.63
N TYR A 67 7.23 -1.14 -10.47
CA TYR A 67 5.89 -0.57 -10.39
C TYR A 67 5.83 0.52 -9.31
N VAL A 68 4.86 1.40 -9.46
CA VAL A 68 4.44 2.35 -8.43
C VAL A 68 2.93 2.27 -8.26
N ALA A 69 2.44 2.52 -7.06
CA ALA A 69 1.00 2.48 -6.80
C ALA A 69 0.60 3.42 -5.68
N LEU A 70 -0.65 3.84 -5.72
CA LEU A 70 -1.29 4.59 -4.63
C LEU A 70 -2.62 3.90 -4.32
N ASP A 71 -2.85 3.65 -3.03
CA ASP A 71 -4.11 3.10 -2.53
C ASP A 71 -4.74 4.07 -1.54
N ARG A 72 -6.06 4.17 -1.56
CA ARG A 72 -6.80 4.82 -0.47
C ARG A 72 -7.47 3.74 0.37
N VAL A 73 -7.03 3.64 1.62
CA VAL A 73 -7.50 2.63 2.58
C VAL A 73 -8.54 3.27 3.49
N THR A 74 -9.68 2.60 3.65
CA THR A 74 -10.78 3.09 4.49
C THR A 74 -11.31 1.93 5.33
N GLY A 75 -11.38 2.13 6.65
CA GLY A 75 -11.89 1.12 7.57
C GLY A 75 -11.45 1.35 9.00
N ALA A 76 -11.13 0.27 9.71
CA ALA A 76 -10.75 0.33 11.12
C ALA A 76 -9.39 -0.33 11.34
N LEU A 77 -8.50 0.38 12.04
CA LEU A 77 -7.19 -0.09 12.43
C LEU A 77 -7.16 -0.19 13.96
N HIS A 78 -7.03 -1.41 14.49
CA HIS A 78 -7.16 -1.66 15.92
C HIS A 78 -8.41 -1.00 16.52
N GLY A 79 -9.55 -1.11 15.79
CA GLY A 79 -10.83 -0.54 16.21
C GLY A 79 -10.98 0.96 16.00
N ARG A 80 -9.99 1.66 15.44
CA ARG A 80 -10.05 3.10 15.17
C ARG A 80 -10.46 3.34 13.73
N ASP A 81 -11.58 4.01 13.53
CA ASP A 81 -12.13 4.29 12.21
C ASP A 81 -11.44 5.48 11.54
N GLY A 82 -11.19 5.33 10.25
CA GLY A 82 -10.63 6.39 9.45
C GLY A 82 -10.13 5.89 8.10
N SER A 83 -9.34 6.72 7.47
CA SER A 83 -8.74 6.40 6.18
C SER A 83 -7.32 6.97 6.11
N PHE A 84 -6.53 6.41 5.20
CA PHE A 84 -5.18 6.91 4.90
C PHE A 84 -4.78 6.41 3.51
N SER A 85 -3.73 7.00 2.96
CA SER A 85 -3.20 6.58 1.67
C SER A 85 -1.88 5.86 1.84
N LEU A 86 -1.66 4.84 0.99
CA LEU A 86 -0.40 4.11 0.90
C LEU A 86 0.28 4.42 -0.43
N HIS A 87 1.59 4.57 -0.37
CA HIS A 87 2.45 4.78 -1.51
C HIS A 87 3.36 3.58 -1.67
N HIS A 88 3.29 2.90 -2.81
CA HIS A 88 4.10 1.72 -3.12
C HIS A 88 5.16 2.06 -4.16
N SER A 89 6.36 1.57 -3.93
CA SER A 89 7.44 1.57 -4.92
C SER A 89 8.12 0.21 -4.88
N GLY A 90 8.04 -0.52 -5.98
CA GLY A 90 8.61 -1.85 -6.07
C GLY A 90 9.47 -2.00 -7.31
N SER A 91 10.57 -2.71 -7.18
CA SER A 91 11.41 -3.09 -8.32
C SER A 91 11.92 -4.50 -8.15
N MET A 92 12.21 -5.14 -9.27
CA MET A 92 12.86 -6.43 -9.32
C MET A 92 14.05 -6.33 -10.26
N ASP A 93 15.23 -6.68 -9.78
CA ASP A 93 16.46 -6.70 -10.55
C ASP A 93 16.90 -8.15 -10.69
N ARG A 94 16.65 -8.75 -11.85
CA ARG A 94 16.96 -10.15 -12.15
C ARG A 94 16.49 -11.10 -11.06
N GLY A 95 15.24 -10.89 -10.60
CA GLY A 95 14.60 -11.72 -9.59
C GLY A 95 14.81 -11.27 -8.15
N VAL A 96 15.63 -10.26 -7.90
CA VAL A 96 15.82 -9.71 -6.55
C VAL A 96 14.84 -8.56 -6.34
N ALA A 97 13.88 -8.77 -5.45
CA ALA A 97 12.80 -7.81 -5.21
C ALA A 97 13.17 -6.78 -4.13
N THR A 98 12.79 -5.53 -4.38
CA THR A 98 12.81 -4.45 -3.40
C THR A 98 11.43 -3.82 -3.37
N LEU A 99 10.82 -3.72 -2.19
CA LEU A 99 9.47 -3.17 -2.04
C LEU A 99 9.44 -2.21 -0.85
N ASP A 100 8.95 -1.00 -1.09
CA ASP A 100 8.77 0.01 -0.08
C ASP A 100 7.33 0.51 -0.11
N ILE A 101 6.61 0.37 1.01
CA ILE A 101 5.22 0.80 1.13
C ILE A 101 5.10 1.69 2.36
N VAL A 102 4.74 2.93 2.15
CA VAL A 102 4.73 3.96 3.19
C VAL A 102 3.37 4.64 3.25
N ILE A 103 2.90 4.94 4.45
CA ILE A 103 1.72 5.79 4.63
C ILE A 103 2.09 7.21 4.18
N VAL A 104 1.26 7.78 3.31
CA VAL A 104 1.48 9.15 2.82
C VAL A 104 1.32 10.13 4.00
N PRO A 105 2.30 11.00 4.26
CA PRO A 105 2.20 11.97 5.35
C PRO A 105 0.93 12.80 5.26
N ASP A 106 0.28 13.00 6.41
CA ASP A 106 -0.93 13.81 6.56
C ASP A 106 -2.15 13.28 5.79
N SER A 107 -2.12 12.02 5.37
CA SER A 107 -3.26 11.42 4.66
C SER A 107 -4.30 10.81 5.60
N GLY A 108 -3.99 10.63 6.88
CA GLY A 108 -4.91 10.04 7.84
C GLY A 108 -6.10 10.94 8.17
N THR A 109 -7.28 10.34 8.34
CA THR A 109 -8.50 11.04 8.70
C THR A 109 -9.13 10.46 9.95
N ASP A 110 -10.05 11.20 10.56
CA ASP A 110 -10.82 10.76 11.73
C ASP A 110 -9.90 10.24 12.85
N ALA A 111 -10.14 9.03 13.35
CA ALA A 111 -9.33 8.48 14.43
C ALA A 111 -7.90 8.09 13.98
N LEU A 112 -7.60 8.17 12.68
CA LEU A 112 -6.27 7.89 12.11
C LEU A 112 -5.52 9.16 11.69
N THR A 113 -6.01 10.33 12.08
CA THR A 113 -5.32 11.61 11.80
C THR A 113 -3.91 11.59 12.39
N GLY A 114 -2.92 11.95 11.56
CA GLY A 114 -1.52 11.99 11.96
C GLY A 114 -0.78 10.65 11.87
N ILE A 115 -1.45 9.60 11.36
CA ILE A 115 -0.81 8.29 11.22
C ILE A 115 0.40 8.35 10.29
N THR A 116 1.48 7.67 10.70
CA THR A 116 2.67 7.42 9.88
C THR A 116 3.01 5.94 9.98
N GLY A 117 3.73 5.42 9.02
CA GLY A 117 4.16 4.03 9.10
C GLY A 117 4.57 3.41 7.78
N ARG A 118 4.95 2.14 7.88
CA ARG A 118 5.38 1.30 6.76
C ARG A 118 4.65 -0.02 6.80
N LEU A 119 4.28 -0.50 5.63
CA LEU A 119 3.64 -1.80 5.47
C LEU A 119 4.62 -2.75 4.78
N ARG A 120 4.72 -3.96 5.32
CA ARG A 120 5.47 -5.06 4.71
C ARG A 120 4.49 -6.12 4.25
N ILE A 121 4.77 -6.73 3.10
CA ILE A 121 3.96 -7.78 2.52
C ILE A 121 4.80 -9.04 2.40
N ARG A 122 4.17 -10.16 2.74
CA ARG A 122 4.74 -11.48 2.63
C ARG A 122 3.72 -12.40 1.96
N VAL A 123 4.17 -13.26 1.06
CA VAL A 123 3.29 -14.25 0.42
C VAL A 123 3.67 -15.62 0.96
N GLU A 124 2.73 -16.31 1.60
CA GLU A 124 2.89 -17.65 2.14
C GLU A 124 1.74 -18.54 1.67
N GLU A 125 2.06 -19.66 1.04
CA GLU A 125 1.06 -20.63 0.57
C GLU A 125 -0.06 -19.98 -0.26
N GLY A 126 0.30 -19.03 -1.12
CA GLY A 126 -0.66 -18.30 -1.96
C GLY A 126 -1.44 -17.21 -1.23
N ARG A 127 -1.20 -17.00 0.05
CA ARG A 127 -1.87 -15.97 0.85
C ARG A 127 -0.99 -14.74 0.96
N HIS A 128 -1.62 -13.57 0.80
CA HIS A 128 -0.95 -12.29 1.05
C HIS A 128 -1.11 -11.91 2.52
N LEU A 129 0.01 -11.77 3.21
CA LEU A 129 0.05 -11.36 4.61
C LEU A 129 0.69 -9.98 4.70
N TYR A 130 0.22 -9.16 5.64
CA TYR A 130 0.81 -7.85 5.88
C TYR A 130 1.25 -7.69 7.33
N GLU A 131 2.26 -6.84 7.51
CA GLU A 131 2.62 -6.28 8.81
C GLU A 131 2.74 -4.78 8.63
N LEU A 132 2.02 -4.03 9.45
CA LEU A 132 2.02 -2.58 9.44
C LEU A 132 2.63 -2.07 10.73
N ASP A 133 3.79 -1.41 10.62
CA ASP A 133 4.36 -0.66 11.73
C ASP A 133 3.88 0.77 11.59
N TYR A 134 3.17 1.27 12.60
CA TYR A 134 2.60 2.60 12.50
C TYR A 134 2.73 3.37 13.81
N GLU A 135 2.64 4.67 13.70
CA GLU A 135 2.60 5.58 14.84
C GLU A 135 1.39 6.49 14.70
N LEU A 136 0.77 6.77 15.83
CA LEU A 136 -0.29 7.76 15.95
C LEU A 136 0.09 8.74 17.04
N PRO A 137 -0.29 10.03 16.90
CA PRO A 137 -0.14 10.97 18.00
C PRO A 137 -0.97 10.51 19.19
N ASP A 138 -0.41 10.63 20.39
CA ASP A 138 -1.18 10.38 21.60
C ASP A 138 -2.20 11.50 21.80
N ALA A 139 -3.38 11.12 22.23
CA ALA A 139 -4.49 12.06 22.43
C ALA A 139 -4.23 12.99 23.63
#